data_24f896aa41fc799bb91fe92c78ecd663
#
_entry.id   24f896aa41fc799bb91fe92c78ecd663
#
_cell.length_a   1.000
_cell.length_b   1.000
_cell.length_c   1.000
_cell.angle_alpha   90.00
_cell.angle_beta   90.00
_cell.angle_gamma   90.00
#
_symmetry.space_group_name_H-M   'P 1'
#
loop_
_entity.id
_entity.type
_entity.pdbx_description
1 polymer ?
#
loop_
_entity_poly.entity_id
_entity_poly.type
_entity_poly.pdbx_seq_one_letter_code
_entity_poly.pdbx_strand_id
1 'polypeptide(L)'
;MLHFRRMPFHTLARSRYSPALLARVAQGWRRIAQDERCGVASAAHIAADLAALGAPPAILAAAARVIADEVHHLDVCACVLDELEPAARGNAVRSATSRRLDLVPRAPVGESVLARTLVAEYALGKPPSATAFAAARALSREPLFAWAYTELLHDEARHATFGAKTAAWVIRRWSPRQRRALWAESLTSSTVAAARPRDEEAESLGLLPASSDGALPRWILPHLEPLGMQATPSPGSGSGSGSGPANETRFIH
;
A
#
# COMPACT_ATOMS: atom_id res chain seq x y z
N MET A 1 -18.81 10.11 -11.54
CA MET A 1 -17.96 11.17 -12.10
C MET A 1 -16.69 11.18 -11.29
N LEU A 2 -15.60 10.58 -11.79
CA LEU A 2 -14.29 10.57 -11.13
C LEU A 2 -13.82 12.02 -11.05
N HIS A 3 -13.70 12.54 -9.83
CA HIS A 3 -13.10 13.85 -9.62
C HIS A 3 -11.59 13.70 -9.88
N PHE A 4 -11.17 13.94 -11.11
CA PHE A 4 -9.78 14.27 -11.35
C PHE A 4 -9.46 15.52 -10.54
N ARG A 5 -8.86 15.35 -9.37
CA ARG A 5 -8.25 16.48 -8.67
C ARG A 5 -7.26 17.07 -9.65
N ARG A 6 -7.45 18.36 -9.97
CA ARG A 6 -6.50 19.11 -10.84
C ARG A 6 -5.10 18.86 -10.27
N MET A 7 -4.27 18.20 -11.06
CA MET A 7 -2.87 18.05 -10.74
C MET A 7 -2.26 19.43 -10.51
N PRO A 8 -1.58 19.66 -9.39
CA PRO A 8 -0.84 20.90 -9.22
C PRO A 8 0.22 20.95 -10.33
N PHE A 9 0.38 22.10 -10.98
CA PHE A 9 1.44 22.34 -11.96
C PHE A 9 2.79 22.41 -11.24
N HIS A 10 3.27 21.28 -10.72
CA HIS A 10 4.60 21.17 -10.12
C HIS A 10 5.56 20.63 -11.18
N THR A 11 6.26 21.54 -11.83
CA THR A 11 7.35 21.16 -12.72
C THR A 11 8.60 20.89 -11.89
N LEU A 12 9.25 19.76 -12.15
CA LEU A 12 10.52 19.42 -11.52
C LEU A 12 11.65 20.28 -12.12
N ALA A 13 12.40 20.99 -11.29
CA ALA A 13 13.57 21.76 -11.71
C ALA A 13 14.76 20.83 -12.00
N ARG A 14 14.65 20.03 -13.06
CA ARG A 14 15.58 18.94 -13.43
C ARG A 14 17.04 19.38 -13.55
N SER A 15 17.29 20.64 -13.97
CA SER A 15 18.65 21.19 -14.08
C SER A 15 19.42 21.25 -12.76
N ARG A 16 18.74 21.13 -11.63
CA ARG A 16 19.34 21.08 -10.30
C ARG A 16 19.92 19.71 -9.93
N TYR A 17 19.62 18.67 -10.71
CA TYR A 17 19.90 17.29 -10.35
C TYR A 17 20.70 16.59 -11.43
N SER A 18 21.61 15.70 -11.02
CA SER A 18 22.37 14.89 -11.97
C SER A 18 21.46 13.92 -12.75
N PRO A 19 21.75 13.63 -14.01
CA PRO A 19 21.00 12.63 -14.78
C PRO A 19 20.96 11.25 -14.11
N ALA A 20 22.04 10.87 -13.43
CA ALA A 20 22.13 9.59 -12.69
C ALA A 20 21.16 9.55 -11.51
N LEU A 21 21.03 10.64 -10.75
CA LEU A 21 20.07 10.75 -9.65
C LEU A 21 18.63 10.68 -10.17
N LEU A 22 18.31 11.45 -11.20
CA LEU A 22 16.97 11.42 -11.81
C LEU A 22 16.62 10.02 -12.32
N ALA A 23 17.57 9.29 -12.91
CA ALA A 23 17.35 7.91 -13.38
C ALA A 23 17.07 6.95 -12.22
N ARG A 24 17.79 7.07 -11.09
CA ARG A 24 17.53 6.26 -9.89
C ARG A 24 16.12 6.51 -9.32
N VAL A 25 15.73 7.78 -9.22
CA VAL A 25 14.40 8.17 -8.72
C VAL A 25 13.31 7.67 -9.68
N ALA A 26 13.50 7.84 -10.99
CA ALA A 26 12.58 7.31 -12.00
C ALA A 26 12.44 5.78 -11.92
N GLN A 27 13.53 5.06 -11.68
CA GLN A 27 13.47 3.61 -11.46
C GLN A 27 12.65 3.24 -10.21
N GLY A 28 12.77 3.99 -9.13
CA GLY A 28 11.96 3.84 -7.93
C GLY A 28 10.47 4.02 -8.22
N TRP A 29 10.10 5.10 -8.90
CA TRP A 29 8.71 5.37 -9.28
C TRP A 29 8.11 4.37 -10.27
N ARG A 30 8.93 3.78 -11.16
CA ARG A 30 8.46 2.67 -12.01
C ARG A 30 8.12 1.41 -11.19
N ARG A 31 8.84 1.16 -10.08
CA ARG A 31 8.52 0.05 -9.16
C ARG A 31 7.20 0.34 -8.45
N ILE A 32 7.02 1.54 -7.90
CA ILE A 32 5.73 1.95 -7.30
C ILE A 32 4.61 1.75 -8.32
N ALA A 33 4.75 2.28 -9.54
CA ALA A 33 3.74 2.11 -10.59
C ALA A 33 3.46 0.63 -10.93
N GLN A 34 4.46 -0.24 -10.87
CA GLN A 34 4.26 -1.68 -11.05
C GLN A 34 3.50 -2.30 -9.89
N ASP A 35 3.78 -1.88 -8.65
CA ASP A 35 3.10 -2.37 -7.46
C ASP A 35 1.63 -1.91 -7.46
N GLU A 36 1.34 -0.64 -7.78
CA GLU A 36 -0.03 -0.12 -7.93
C GLU A 36 -0.80 -0.85 -9.04
N ARG A 37 -0.13 -1.18 -10.13
CA ARG A 37 -0.72 -1.98 -11.20
C ARG A 37 -1.09 -3.39 -10.75
N CYS A 38 -0.25 -4.04 -9.96
CA CYS A 38 -0.58 -5.31 -9.31
C CYS A 38 -1.76 -5.13 -8.34
N GLY A 39 -1.82 -4.00 -7.64
CA GLY A 39 -2.93 -3.60 -6.76
C GLY A 39 -4.27 -3.55 -7.50
N VAL A 40 -4.33 -2.91 -8.68
CA VAL A 40 -5.55 -2.89 -9.53
C VAL A 40 -5.99 -4.31 -9.87
N ALA A 41 -5.07 -5.18 -10.29
CA ALA A 41 -5.39 -6.56 -10.66
C ALA A 41 -5.87 -7.38 -9.47
N SER A 42 -5.18 -7.27 -8.32
CA SER A 42 -5.57 -7.94 -7.08
C SER A 42 -6.96 -7.49 -6.60
N ALA A 43 -7.21 -6.17 -6.57
CA ALA A 43 -8.51 -5.62 -6.17
C ALA A 43 -9.66 -6.10 -7.07
N ALA A 44 -9.42 -6.17 -8.40
CA ALA A 44 -10.43 -6.68 -9.35
C ALA A 44 -10.74 -8.17 -9.12
N HIS A 45 -9.73 -9.01 -8.87
CA HIS A 45 -9.92 -10.41 -8.52
C HIS A 45 -10.68 -10.57 -7.21
N ILE A 46 -10.31 -9.81 -6.17
CA ILE A 46 -11.00 -9.81 -4.88
C ILE A 46 -12.47 -9.42 -5.04
N ALA A 47 -12.78 -8.40 -5.84
CA ALA A 47 -14.15 -8.00 -6.10
C ALA A 47 -14.97 -9.12 -6.77
N ALA A 48 -14.39 -9.83 -7.73
CA ALA A 48 -15.02 -10.98 -8.39
C ALA A 48 -15.23 -12.15 -7.41
N ASP A 49 -14.24 -12.48 -6.59
CA ASP A 49 -14.34 -13.54 -5.58
C ASP A 49 -15.41 -13.22 -4.52
N LEU A 50 -15.46 -11.96 -4.06
CA LEU A 50 -16.49 -11.48 -3.12
C LEU A 50 -17.89 -11.58 -3.72
N ALA A 51 -18.06 -11.23 -5.00
CA ALA A 51 -19.34 -11.36 -5.70
C ALA A 51 -19.76 -12.83 -5.80
N ALA A 52 -18.84 -13.74 -6.13
CA ALA A 52 -19.10 -15.18 -6.18
C ALA A 52 -19.47 -15.77 -4.81
N LEU A 53 -18.94 -15.21 -3.71
CA LEU A 53 -19.31 -15.60 -2.33
C LEU A 53 -20.61 -14.95 -1.84
N GLY A 54 -21.31 -14.15 -2.66
CA GLY A 54 -22.54 -13.46 -2.28
C GLY A 54 -22.30 -12.35 -1.24
N ALA A 55 -21.20 -11.61 -1.37
CA ALA A 55 -20.91 -10.49 -0.47
C ALA A 55 -22.00 -9.42 -0.51
N PRO A 56 -22.31 -8.77 0.62
CA PRO A 56 -23.27 -7.68 0.68
C PRO A 56 -22.88 -6.52 -0.26
N PRO A 57 -23.86 -5.77 -0.81
CA PRO A 57 -23.60 -4.64 -1.70
C PRO A 57 -22.60 -3.62 -1.14
N ALA A 58 -22.62 -3.38 0.17
CA ALA A 58 -21.68 -2.45 0.81
C ALA A 58 -20.21 -2.92 0.71
N ILE A 59 -19.94 -4.22 0.80
CA ILE A 59 -18.60 -4.80 0.63
C ILE A 59 -18.18 -4.70 -0.84
N LEU A 60 -19.08 -5.01 -1.77
CA LEU A 60 -18.80 -4.90 -3.21
C LEU A 60 -18.52 -3.44 -3.62
N ALA A 61 -19.29 -2.50 -3.08
CA ALA A 61 -19.04 -1.06 -3.30
C ALA A 61 -17.67 -0.62 -2.75
N ALA A 62 -17.28 -1.13 -1.58
CA ALA A 62 -15.95 -0.85 -1.02
C ALA A 62 -14.83 -1.44 -1.89
N ALA A 63 -14.99 -2.66 -2.41
CA ALA A 63 -14.02 -3.27 -3.33
C ALA A 63 -13.90 -2.48 -4.64
N ALA A 64 -15.02 -2.05 -5.22
CA ALA A 64 -15.02 -1.20 -6.42
C ALA A 64 -14.30 0.13 -6.17
N ARG A 65 -14.41 0.70 -4.96
CA ARG A 65 -13.70 1.90 -4.58
C ARG A 65 -12.18 1.68 -4.51
N VAL A 66 -11.74 0.57 -3.93
CA VAL A 66 -10.31 0.22 -3.90
C VAL A 66 -9.76 0.14 -5.33
N ILE A 67 -10.46 -0.48 -6.27
CA ILE A 67 -10.04 -0.50 -7.68
C ILE A 67 -9.88 0.91 -8.24
N ALA A 68 -10.84 1.81 -7.97
CA ALA A 68 -10.78 3.18 -8.47
C ALA A 68 -9.60 3.96 -7.86
N ASP A 69 -9.30 3.73 -6.59
CA ASP A 69 -8.17 4.34 -5.89
C ASP A 69 -6.83 3.86 -6.47
N GLU A 70 -6.65 2.56 -6.69
CA GLU A 70 -5.44 1.98 -7.31
C GLU A 70 -5.23 2.50 -8.74
N VAL A 71 -6.30 2.70 -9.52
CA VAL A 71 -6.23 3.35 -10.84
C VAL A 71 -5.78 4.80 -10.73
N HIS A 72 -6.29 5.54 -9.74
CA HIS A 72 -5.82 6.91 -9.46
C HIS A 72 -4.34 6.95 -9.07
N HIS A 73 -3.86 5.99 -8.28
CA HIS A 73 -2.45 5.87 -7.92
C HIS A 73 -1.56 5.68 -9.16
N LEU A 74 -2.02 4.89 -10.15
CA LEU A 74 -1.31 4.76 -11.43
C LEU A 74 -1.22 6.10 -12.18
N ASP A 75 -2.27 6.91 -12.18
CA ASP A 75 -2.26 8.23 -12.81
C ASP A 75 -1.27 9.17 -12.08
N VAL A 76 -1.19 9.12 -10.75
CA VAL A 76 -0.21 9.85 -9.95
C VAL A 76 1.22 9.44 -10.32
N CYS A 77 1.50 8.13 -10.37
CA CYS A 77 2.81 7.61 -10.78
C CYS A 77 3.19 8.06 -12.20
N ALA A 78 2.23 8.03 -13.12
CA ALA A 78 2.42 8.45 -14.49
C ALA A 78 2.86 9.91 -14.58
N CYS A 79 2.22 10.79 -13.82
CA CYS A 79 2.55 12.21 -13.78
C CYS A 79 3.96 12.46 -13.26
N VAL A 80 4.36 11.76 -12.21
CA VAL A 80 5.72 11.84 -11.67
C VAL A 80 6.75 11.38 -12.72
N LEU A 81 6.48 10.27 -13.40
CA LEU A 81 7.37 9.74 -14.43
C LEU A 81 7.48 10.67 -15.65
N ASP A 82 6.40 11.33 -16.05
CA ASP A 82 6.42 12.32 -17.15
C ASP A 82 7.31 13.53 -16.81
N GLU A 83 7.37 13.95 -15.55
CA GLU A 83 8.27 15.02 -15.12
C GLU A 83 9.73 14.55 -14.97
N LEU A 84 9.94 13.31 -14.51
CA LEU A 84 11.27 12.71 -14.42
C LEU A 84 11.88 12.40 -15.80
N GLU A 85 11.07 12.05 -16.79
CA GLU A 85 11.49 11.57 -18.12
C GLU A 85 10.70 12.21 -19.25
N PRO A 86 10.78 13.54 -19.44
CA PRO A 86 9.96 14.25 -20.45
C PRO A 86 10.20 13.81 -21.89
N ALA A 87 11.38 13.26 -22.21
CA ALA A 87 11.65 12.68 -23.53
C ALA A 87 10.83 11.39 -23.77
N ALA A 88 10.38 10.74 -22.72
CA ALA A 88 9.49 9.57 -22.77
C ALA A 88 8.02 9.92 -22.51
N ARG A 89 7.69 11.22 -22.40
CA ARG A 89 6.35 11.72 -22.09
C ARG A 89 5.29 11.09 -22.99
N GLY A 90 4.27 10.51 -22.39
CA GLY A 90 3.24 9.74 -23.08
C GLY A 90 3.63 8.29 -23.40
N ASN A 91 4.92 7.93 -23.42
CA ASN A 91 5.37 6.54 -23.59
C ASN A 91 5.56 5.83 -22.24
N ALA A 92 6.03 6.54 -21.21
CA ALA A 92 6.13 6.01 -19.85
C ALA A 92 4.73 5.68 -19.29
N VAL A 93 3.76 6.58 -19.47
CA VAL A 93 2.35 6.34 -19.14
C VAL A 93 1.81 5.18 -19.95
N ARG A 94 2.02 5.16 -21.28
CA ARG A 94 1.60 4.05 -22.14
C ARG A 94 2.29 2.74 -21.77
N SER A 95 3.55 2.74 -21.36
CA SER A 95 4.25 1.50 -20.96
C SER A 95 3.79 1.00 -19.59
N ALA A 96 3.51 1.89 -18.63
CA ALA A 96 3.01 1.51 -17.31
C ALA A 96 1.52 1.15 -17.33
N THR A 97 0.70 1.89 -18.13
CA THR A 97 -0.75 1.69 -18.22
C THR A 97 -1.18 0.82 -19.40
N SER A 98 -0.39 0.74 -20.50
CA SER A 98 -0.76 0.03 -21.72
C SER A 98 -0.29 -1.43 -21.77
N ARG A 99 0.56 -1.87 -20.86
CA ARG A 99 0.63 -3.31 -20.67
C ARG A 99 -0.74 -3.73 -20.16
N ARG A 100 -1.47 -4.44 -20.99
CA ARG A 100 -2.73 -5.09 -20.65
C ARG A 100 -2.62 -5.60 -19.21
N LEU A 101 -3.50 -5.17 -18.32
CA LEU A 101 -3.63 -5.83 -17.04
C LEU A 101 -3.90 -7.29 -17.41
N ASP A 102 -2.92 -8.16 -17.19
CA ASP A 102 -3.08 -9.59 -17.42
C ASP A 102 -4.00 -10.11 -16.30
N LEU A 103 -5.24 -9.60 -16.32
CA LEU A 103 -6.33 -10.21 -15.60
C LEU A 103 -6.59 -11.53 -16.31
N VAL A 104 -5.76 -12.53 -15.98
CA VAL A 104 -6.01 -13.89 -16.44
C VAL A 104 -7.35 -14.30 -15.84
N PRO A 105 -8.37 -14.58 -16.66
CA PRO A 105 -9.63 -15.10 -16.17
C PRO A 105 -9.34 -16.35 -15.35
N ARG A 106 -9.70 -16.36 -14.09
CA ARG A 106 -9.55 -17.51 -13.21
C ARG A 106 -10.88 -17.83 -12.55
N ALA A 107 -11.07 -19.07 -12.18
CA ALA A 107 -12.20 -19.45 -11.33
C ALA A 107 -12.12 -18.70 -9.99
N PRO A 108 -13.26 -18.35 -9.38
CA PRO A 108 -13.31 -17.79 -8.05
C PRO A 108 -12.58 -18.69 -7.05
N VAL A 109 -11.82 -18.08 -6.14
CA VAL A 109 -11.10 -18.81 -5.09
C VAL A 109 -12.03 -19.09 -3.91
N GLY A 110 -11.71 -20.15 -3.15
CA GLY A 110 -12.42 -20.45 -1.92
C GLY A 110 -12.15 -19.43 -0.80
N GLU A 111 -13.03 -19.38 0.20
CA GLU A 111 -12.96 -18.45 1.36
C GLU A 111 -11.59 -18.39 2.01
N SER A 112 -10.90 -19.51 2.12
CA SER A 112 -9.59 -19.62 2.77
C SER A 112 -8.49 -18.86 1.99
N VAL A 113 -8.48 -18.96 0.66
CA VAL A 113 -7.53 -18.23 -0.18
C VAL A 113 -7.84 -16.73 -0.16
N LEU A 114 -9.12 -16.38 -0.33
CA LEU A 114 -9.55 -14.99 -0.29
C LEU A 114 -9.24 -14.33 1.06
N ALA A 115 -9.50 -15.02 2.18
CA ALA A 115 -9.19 -14.50 3.50
C ALA A 115 -7.68 -14.24 3.67
N ARG A 116 -6.81 -15.16 3.21
CA ARG A 116 -5.35 -14.96 3.22
C ARG A 116 -4.94 -13.74 2.41
N THR A 117 -5.44 -13.60 1.19
CA THR A 117 -5.15 -12.45 0.33
C THR A 117 -5.55 -11.13 1.00
N LEU A 118 -6.77 -11.06 1.53
CA LEU A 118 -7.27 -9.86 2.23
C LEU A 118 -6.42 -9.50 3.45
N VAL A 119 -5.99 -10.50 4.23
CA VAL A 119 -5.15 -10.27 5.40
C VAL A 119 -3.73 -9.89 4.97
N ALA A 120 -3.08 -10.67 4.11
CA ALA A 120 -1.69 -10.46 3.77
C ALA A 120 -1.46 -9.18 2.95
N GLU A 121 -2.25 -8.95 1.92
CA GLU A 121 -2.01 -7.83 1.00
C GLU A 121 -2.60 -6.51 1.51
N TYR A 122 -3.76 -6.56 2.17
CA TYR A 122 -4.46 -5.34 2.58
C TYR A 122 -4.32 -5.05 4.07
N ALA A 123 -4.77 -5.96 4.96
CA ALA A 123 -4.79 -5.68 6.39
C ALA A 123 -3.38 -5.54 6.99
N LEU A 124 -2.41 -6.33 6.51
CA LEU A 124 -1.02 -6.33 6.97
C LEU A 124 -0.08 -5.62 5.99
N GLY A 125 -0.33 -5.69 4.67
CA GLY A 125 0.55 -5.13 3.64
C GLY A 125 0.42 -3.61 3.49
N LYS A 126 -0.79 -3.06 3.52
CA LYS A 126 -1.01 -1.63 3.31
C LYS A 126 -0.52 -0.72 4.45
N PRO A 127 -0.57 -1.08 5.75
CA PRO A 127 -0.05 -0.23 6.81
C PRO A 127 1.45 0.10 6.72
N PRO A 128 2.36 -0.83 6.40
CA PRO A 128 3.76 -0.50 6.12
C PRO A 128 3.93 0.44 4.93
N SER A 129 3.16 0.25 3.84
CA SER A 129 3.17 1.16 2.68
C SER A 129 2.76 2.57 3.09
N ALA A 130 1.70 2.73 3.88
CA ALA A 130 1.28 4.01 4.42
C ALA A 130 2.39 4.68 5.24
N THR A 131 3.11 3.92 6.08
CA THR A 131 4.23 4.43 6.87
C THR A 131 5.39 4.89 5.95
N ALA A 132 5.72 4.10 4.93
CA ALA A 132 6.77 4.43 3.97
C ALA A 132 6.42 5.70 3.15
N PHE A 133 5.18 5.81 2.68
CA PHE A 133 4.71 7.00 1.95
C PHE A 133 4.69 8.25 2.84
N ALA A 134 4.29 8.13 4.11
CA ALA A 134 4.34 9.23 5.07
C ALA A 134 5.78 9.72 5.30
N ALA A 135 6.73 8.81 5.47
CA ALA A 135 8.15 9.12 5.62
C ALA A 135 8.71 9.77 4.34
N ALA A 136 8.42 9.20 3.17
CA ALA A 136 8.85 9.74 1.88
C ALA A 136 8.30 11.15 1.65
N ARG A 137 7.04 11.39 1.98
CA ARG A 137 6.46 12.73 1.92
C ARG A 137 7.20 13.73 2.80
N ALA A 138 7.53 13.34 4.03
CA ALA A 138 8.24 14.21 4.98
C ALA A 138 9.69 14.53 4.54
N LEU A 139 10.35 13.60 3.86
CA LEU A 139 11.72 13.76 3.36
C LEU A 139 11.77 14.52 2.03
N SER A 140 10.69 14.50 1.25
CA SER A 140 10.65 15.09 -0.10
C SER A 140 10.81 16.61 -0.07
N ARG A 141 11.84 17.13 -0.75
CA ARG A 141 12.11 18.57 -0.90
C ARG A 141 11.38 19.20 -2.07
N GLU A 142 11.04 18.40 -3.08
CA GLU A 142 10.31 18.86 -4.26
C GLU A 142 8.80 18.71 -4.06
N PRO A 143 8.02 19.76 -4.33
CA PRO A 143 6.56 19.74 -4.17
C PRO A 143 5.85 18.63 -4.95
N LEU A 144 6.39 18.26 -6.12
CA LEU A 144 5.87 17.16 -6.95
C LEU A 144 5.78 15.85 -6.16
N PHE A 145 6.87 15.45 -5.51
CA PHE A 145 6.91 14.18 -4.79
C PHE A 145 6.12 14.25 -3.48
N ALA A 146 6.17 15.38 -2.76
CA ALA A 146 5.36 15.59 -1.56
C ALA A 146 3.86 15.48 -1.88
N TRP A 147 3.42 16.05 -3.01
CA TRP A 147 2.06 15.90 -3.51
C TRP A 147 1.74 14.44 -3.85
N ALA A 148 2.58 13.79 -4.66
CA ALA A 148 2.33 12.43 -5.10
C ALA A 148 2.19 11.45 -3.93
N TYR A 149 3.08 11.53 -2.93
CA TYR A 149 2.96 10.73 -1.71
C TYR A 149 1.75 11.09 -0.85
N THR A 150 1.26 12.34 -0.91
CA THR A 150 0.01 12.71 -0.23
C THR A 150 -1.20 12.03 -0.87
N GLU A 151 -1.24 11.97 -2.21
CA GLU A 151 -2.32 11.29 -2.94
C GLU A 151 -2.31 9.77 -2.66
N LEU A 152 -1.14 9.12 -2.76
CA LEU A 152 -1.02 7.69 -2.43
C LEU A 152 -1.40 7.38 -0.98
N LEU A 153 -0.89 8.15 -0.02
CA LEU A 153 -1.13 7.95 1.41
C LEU A 153 -2.61 8.11 1.79
N HIS A 154 -3.34 8.99 1.11
CA HIS A 154 -4.74 9.31 1.43
C HIS A 154 -5.63 8.06 1.47
N ASP A 155 -5.36 7.07 0.65
CA ASP A 155 -6.21 5.91 0.45
C ASP A 155 -5.72 4.64 1.18
N GLU A 156 -4.44 4.57 1.55
CA GLU A 156 -3.82 3.39 2.16
C GLU A 156 -4.48 2.94 3.47
N ALA A 157 -4.87 3.87 4.34
CA ALA A 157 -5.57 3.54 5.58
C ALA A 157 -6.97 2.94 5.31
N ARG A 158 -7.64 3.41 4.24
CA ARG A 158 -8.92 2.86 3.79
C ARG A 158 -8.76 1.47 3.23
N HIS A 159 -7.71 1.23 2.43
CA HIS A 159 -7.38 -0.09 1.87
C HIS A 159 -7.10 -1.12 2.98
N ALA A 160 -6.30 -0.76 3.98
CA ALA A 160 -6.05 -1.63 5.13
C ALA A 160 -7.33 -1.94 5.91
N THR A 161 -8.16 -0.93 6.16
CA THR A 161 -9.46 -1.09 6.83
C THR A 161 -10.42 -1.96 6.00
N PHE A 162 -10.45 -1.78 4.68
CA PHE A 162 -11.21 -2.63 3.76
C PHE A 162 -10.76 -4.10 3.90
N GLY A 163 -9.46 -4.36 3.85
CA GLY A 163 -8.91 -5.70 3.99
C GLY A 163 -9.33 -6.36 5.30
N ALA A 164 -9.14 -5.68 6.43
CA ALA A 164 -9.47 -6.20 7.75
C ALA A 164 -10.98 -6.49 7.91
N LYS A 165 -11.84 -5.53 7.57
CA LYS A 165 -13.31 -5.69 7.68
C LYS A 165 -13.84 -6.77 6.75
N THR A 166 -13.34 -6.84 5.53
CA THR A 166 -13.76 -7.81 4.53
C THR A 166 -13.28 -9.22 4.90
N ALA A 167 -12.04 -9.36 5.37
CA ALA A 167 -11.55 -10.62 5.90
C ALA A 167 -12.40 -11.10 7.09
N ALA A 168 -12.73 -10.20 8.04
CA ALA A 168 -13.62 -10.54 9.16
C ALA A 168 -14.99 -11.04 8.69
N TRP A 169 -15.55 -10.44 7.62
CA TRP A 169 -16.81 -10.93 7.03
C TRP A 169 -16.63 -12.32 6.40
N VAL A 170 -15.56 -12.58 5.66
CA VAL A 170 -15.28 -13.89 5.05
C VAL A 170 -15.19 -14.97 6.12
N ILE A 171 -14.39 -14.72 7.16
CA ILE A 171 -14.13 -15.73 8.22
C ILE A 171 -15.14 -15.72 9.38
N ARG A 172 -16.27 -15.04 9.25
CA ARG A 172 -17.25 -14.85 10.34
C ARG A 172 -17.75 -16.16 10.95
N ARG A 173 -17.76 -17.24 10.18
CA ARG A 173 -18.18 -18.58 10.61
C ARG A 173 -17.02 -19.50 11.01
N TRP A 174 -15.78 -19.01 10.95
CA TRP A 174 -14.62 -19.82 11.26
C TRP A 174 -14.43 -19.98 12.76
N SER A 175 -13.95 -21.16 13.17
CA SER A 175 -13.55 -21.42 14.55
C SER A 175 -12.33 -20.57 14.96
N PRO A 176 -12.10 -20.33 16.25
CA PRO A 176 -10.90 -19.65 16.75
C PRO A 176 -9.59 -20.30 16.27
N ARG A 177 -9.58 -21.65 16.14
CA ARG A 177 -8.39 -22.38 15.64
C ARG A 177 -8.09 -22.03 14.19
N GLN A 178 -9.10 -21.98 13.31
CA GLN A 178 -8.93 -21.61 11.92
C GLN A 178 -8.47 -20.16 11.75
N ARG A 179 -9.00 -19.23 12.55
CA ARG A 179 -8.57 -17.83 12.56
C ARG A 179 -7.10 -17.68 12.99
N ARG A 180 -6.68 -18.39 14.04
CA ARG A 180 -5.25 -18.40 14.45
C ARG A 180 -4.32 -18.95 13.36
N ALA A 181 -4.73 -20.03 12.68
CA ALA A 181 -3.96 -20.59 11.58
C ALA A 181 -3.78 -19.58 10.44
N LEU A 182 -4.86 -18.86 10.06
CA LEU A 182 -4.81 -17.78 9.05
C LEU A 182 -3.75 -16.73 9.41
N TRP A 183 -3.70 -16.32 10.70
CA TRP A 183 -2.74 -15.34 11.17
C TRP A 183 -1.31 -15.83 11.07
N ALA A 184 -1.02 -17.01 11.58
CA ALA A 184 0.31 -17.59 11.54
C ALA A 184 0.83 -17.66 10.08
N GLU A 185 -0.01 -18.10 9.14
CA GLU A 185 0.33 -18.15 7.71
C GLU A 185 0.56 -16.75 7.11
N SER A 186 -0.29 -15.78 7.46
CA SER A 186 -0.19 -14.42 6.89
C SER A 186 1.05 -13.67 7.38
N LEU A 187 1.41 -13.84 8.66
CA LEU A 187 2.63 -13.23 9.23
C LEU A 187 3.91 -13.80 8.60
N THR A 188 3.94 -15.11 8.34
CA THR A 188 5.10 -15.73 7.68
C THR A 188 5.23 -15.33 6.21
N SER A 189 4.11 -14.99 5.56
CA SER A 189 4.08 -14.54 4.16
C SER A 189 4.39 -13.06 3.99
N SER A 190 4.24 -12.26 5.04
CA SER A 190 4.61 -10.84 5.05
C SER A 190 6.14 -10.73 5.15
N THR A 191 6.84 -11.05 4.07
CA THR A 191 8.29 -10.85 4.01
C THR A 191 8.58 -9.36 4.08
N VAL A 192 9.19 -8.96 5.19
CA VAL A 192 9.83 -7.65 5.33
C VAL A 192 10.82 -7.52 4.16
N ALA A 193 10.59 -6.55 3.30
CA ALA A 193 11.53 -6.26 2.22
C ALA A 193 12.91 -6.02 2.84
N ALA A 194 13.93 -6.69 2.30
CA ALA A 194 15.30 -6.57 2.81
C ALA A 194 15.67 -5.08 2.91
N ALA A 195 16.19 -4.67 4.07
CA ALA A 195 16.65 -3.32 4.30
C ALA A 195 17.67 -2.94 3.23
N ARG A 196 17.37 -1.88 2.47
CA ARG A 196 18.30 -1.32 1.48
C ARG A 196 19.18 -0.29 2.15
N PRO A 197 20.42 -0.08 1.70
CA PRO A 197 21.21 1.07 2.13
C PRO A 197 20.43 2.37 1.89
N ARG A 198 20.51 3.30 2.83
CA ARG A 198 19.89 4.63 2.68
C ARG A 198 20.59 5.41 1.57
N ASP A 199 19.80 6.08 0.74
CA ASP A 199 20.25 7.02 -0.29
C ASP A 199 19.57 8.38 0.02
N GLU A 200 20.14 9.13 0.96
CA GLU A 200 19.55 10.37 1.46
C GLU A 200 19.27 11.39 0.35
N GLU A 201 20.15 11.46 -0.65
CA GLU A 201 19.98 12.36 -1.79
C GLU A 201 18.75 11.95 -2.62
N ALA A 202 18.63 10.67 -2.98
CA ALA A 202 17.52 10.16 -3.74
C ALA A 202 16.21 10.15 -2.92
N GLU A 203 16.27 9.86 -1.62
CA GLU A 203 15.14 9.93 -0.71
C GLU A 203 14.59 11.36 -0.61
N SER A 204 15.47 12.37 -0.53
CA SER A 204 15.08 13.79 -0.52
C SER A 204 14.49 14.25 -1.86
N LEU A 205 14.79 13.58 -2.94
CA LEU A 205 14.23 13.78 -4.27
C LEU A 205 13.08 12.80 -4.59
N GLY A 206 12.49 12.15 -3.60
CA GLY A 206 11.28 11.36 -3.75
C GLY A 206 11.49 9.89 -4.06
N LEU A 207 12.63 9.29 -3.75
CA LEU A 207 12.75 7.84 -3.65
C LEU A 207 12.13 7.37 -2.33
N LEU A 208 11.42 6.25 -2.35
CA LEU A 208 10.96 5.63 -1.10
C LEU A 208 12.14 5.29 -0.20
N PRO A 209 12.11 5.71 1.08
CA PRO A 209 13.15 5.34 2.03
C PRO A 209 13.23 3.82 2.20
N ALA A 210 14.40 3.36 2.62
CA ALA A 210 14.56 1.98 3.04
C ALA A 210 13.52 1.67 4.12
N SER A 211 12.81 0.53 4.00
CA SER A 211 11.68 0.20 4.88
C SER A 211 12.08 0.27 6.35
N SER A 212 11.24 0.90 7.15
CA SER A 212 11.23 0.78 8.60
C SER A 212 10.92 -0.67 9.02
N ASP A 213 11.15 -0.99 10.25
CA ASP A 213 11.17 -2.31 10.93
C ASP A 213 9.91 -3.18 10.81
N GLY A 214 9.01 -2.91 9.87
CA GLY A 214 7.80 -3.72 9.62
C GLY A 214 6.73 -3.65 10.72
N ALA A 215 6.88 -2.76 11.69
CA ALA A 215 5.90 -2.59 12.76
C ALA A 215 4.57 -2.06 12.21
N LEU A 216 3.47 -2.67 12.65
CA LEU A 216 2.14 -2.20 12.27
C LEU A 216 1.80 -0.91 13.03
N PRO A 217 1.32 0.14 12.34
CA PRO A 217 0.89 1.37 13.00
C PRO A 217 -0.34 1.11 13.88
N ARG A 218 -0.41 1.81 15.02
CA ARG A 218 -1.47 1.60 16.03
C ARG A 218 -2.89 1.76 15.51
N TRP A 219 -3.10 2.57 14.49
CA TRP A 219 -4.45 2.85 13.96
C TRP A 219 -5.11 1.62 13.33
N ILE A 220 -4.34 0.60 12.87
CA ILE A 220 -4.92 -0.62 12.28
C ILE A 220 -5.35 -1.63 13.35
N LEU A 221 -4.77 -1.61 14.55
CA LEU A 221 -4.98 -2.62 15.58
C LEU A 221 -6.45 -2.88 15.91
N PRO A 222 -7.33 -1.86 16.10
CA PRO A 222 -8.75 -2.09 16.37
C PRO A 222 -9.47 -2.84 15.24
N HIS A 223 -8.97 -2.73 14.01
CA HIS A 223 -9.55 -3.42 12.86
C HIS A 223 -9.08 -4.89 12.76
N LEU A 224 -8.00 -5.25 13.43
CA LEU A 224 -7.46 -6.61 13.45
C LEU A 224 -8.04 -7.48 14.57
N GLU A 225 -8.58 -6.89 15.64
CA GLU A 225 -9.21 -7.62 16.74
C GLU A 225 -10.32 -8.59 16.29
N PRO A 226 -11.26 -8.22 15.39
CA PRO A 226 -12.30 -9.14 14.90
C PRO A 226 -11.75 -10.37 14.18
N LEU A 227 -10.50 -10.29 13.73
CA LEU A 227 -9.80 -11.39 13.08
C LEU A 227 -9.13 -12.34 14.09
N GLY A 228 -9.17 -12.01 15.38
CA GLY A 228 -8.58 -12.79 16.47
C GLY A 228 -7.14 -12.43 16.80
N MET A 229 -6.66 -11.26 16.32
CA MET A 229 -5.38 -10.70 16.77
C MET A 229 -5.55 -9.95 18.09
N GLN A 230 -4.68 -10.26 19.04
CA GLN A 230 -4.50 -9.42 20.22
C GLN A 230 -3.17 -8.68 20.11
N ALA A 231 -3.21 -7.37 20.17
CA ALA A 231 -2.00 -6.58 20.31
C ALA A 231 -1.44 -6.81 21.71
N THR A 232 -0.33 -7.53 21.84
CA THR A 232 0.39 -7.58 23.11
C THR A 232 1.24 -6.31 23.23
N PRO A 233 1.13 -5.56 24.33
CA PRO A 233 2.03 -4.45 24.58
C PRO A 233 3.47 -4.97 24.63
N SER A 234 4.41 -4.28 23.99
CA SER A 234 5.83 -4.62 24.06
C SER A 234 6.28 -4.72 25.53
N PRO A 235 6.95 -5.81 25.95
CA PRO A 235 7.52 -5.89 27.28
C PRO A 235 8.64 -4.88 27.38
N GLY A 236 8.37 -3.70 27.97
CA GLY A 236 9.39 -2.65 28.12
C GLY A 236 8.88 -1.26 28.44
N SER A 237 7.59 -1.01 28.49
CA SER A 237 7.07 0.29 28.96
C SER A 237 6.96 0.31 30.48
N GLY A 238 8.10 0.12 31.17
CA GLY A 238 8.26 0.52 32.56
C GLY A 238 8.12 2.04 32.65
N SER A 239 7.36 2.50 33.63
CA SER A 239 7.04 3.88 33.96
C SER A 239 8.27 4.81 33.99
N GLY A 240 8.66 5.32 32.82
CA GLY A 240 9.61 6.42 32.67
C GLY A 240 8.89 7.58 32.06
N SER A 241 8.65 8.64 32.85
CA SER A 241 8.12 9.92 32.39
C SER A 241 9.15 10.61 31.48
N GLY A 242 9.12 10.30 30.20
CA GLY A 242 9.97 10.93 29.19
C GLY A 242 9.17 11.05 27.91
N SER A 243 9.01 12.28 27.42
CA SER A 243 8.42 12.63 26.14
C SER A 243 9.33 12.12 25.00
N GLY A 244 9.19 10.85 24.63
CA GLY A 244 9.85 10.21 23.49
C GLY A 244 8.87 9.81 22.38
N PRO A 245 9.35 9.60 21.14
CA PRO A 245 8.50 9.32 19.99
C PRO A 245 7.69 8.02 20.15
N ALA A 246 6.57 7.96 19.45
CA ALA A 246 5.52 6.95 19.54
C ALA A 246 6.01 5.51 19.65
N ASN A 247 5.58 4.81 20.72
CA ASN A 247 5.84 3.38 20.98
C ASN A 247 5.31 2.49 19.86
N GLU A 248 6.20 1.76 19.24
CA GLU A 248 5.90 0.71 18.28
C GLU A 248 5.37 -0.55 19.01
N THR A 249 4.34 -1.17 18.46
CA THR A 249 3.77 -2.42 18.99
C THR A 249 4.29 -3.60 18.17
N ARG A 250 5.05 -4.51 18.80
CA ARG A 250 5.48 -5.78 18.19
C ARG A 250 4.47 -6.87 18.51
N PHE A 251 4.21 -7.74 17.54
CA PHE A 251 3.38 -8.93 17.76
C PHE A 251 4.24 -10.11 18.21
N ILE A 252 3.78 -10.82 19.24
CA ILE A 252 4.36 -12.09 19.69
C ILE A 252 3.37 -13.20 19.36
N HIS A 253 3.89 -14.33 18.92
CA HIS A 253 3.17 -15.54 18.52
C HIS A 253 2.32 -16.17 19.63
#